data_7c9faf62843493623d739f5a0e391247
#
_entry.id   7c9faf62843493623d739f5a0e391247
#
_cell.length_a   1.000
_cell.length_b   1.000
_cell.length_c   1.000
_cell.angle_alpha   90.00
_cell.angle_beta   90.00
_cell.angle_gamma   90.00
#
_symmetry.space_group_name_H-M   'P 1'
#
loop_
_entity.id
_entity.type
_entity.pdbx_description
1 polymer ?
#
loop_
_entity_poly.entity_id
_entity_poly.type
_entity_poly.pdbx_seq_one_letter_code
_entity_poly.pdbx_strand_id
1 'polypeptide(L)'
;MRHKIKALIAVGMAAAVLTACSDGGTETKDSGPTVSETGGAGGAAVQGADGTAGSKDSVIVVMGPTSEPEAGFDPAYGWGAGEHVHEPLIQSTLTVTTTDLKIGYDLATDMEASGDGLTWTVKIRDDASFTDGEKLTAADVAFTYNTLRDTSSVNDFTMLDRAEAVDDTTVRFYLKRPYSIWPYTMAIVGILPEHAYGPDYGEHPVGSGRYILKQWDRGQQVIFEANPDYYGEAPKMQKVTVLFMEEDAAFAAVMAGQADIAYTAASYSDQTVPGYELLSFDTVDNRGFNLPAIPAGSVSAEGVPLGNDFTSDVLVRRAINIGIDRDEMIEHVLNGYGSPAYSVCDKMPWYELGAEVQYDPEGAAALLDEAGWTAGADGIRTKDGQRAELTFLYPASDSVRQALAADSADQLRKLGIDTKTEGVDWDTAYTRAQSEPLLWGWGAHTPMELYNIYHTMAKTGLAEYSPYANQTVDRYMDEALAESDLEASYELWKKAQWDGTTGITQEGDIPWIWLVNIDHLYWSREGLQVADQKLHPHGHGWSIVNNVDQWSWE
;
A
#
# COMPACT_ATOMS: atom_id res chain seq x y z
N MET A 1 29.31 -10.93 -8.75
CA MET A 1 30.13 -9.85 -8.16
C MET A 1 29.17 -8.99 -7.36
N ARG A 2 29.23 -9.13 -6.06
CA ARG A 2 28.31 -8.46 -5.14
C ARG A 2 28.81 -7.04 -4.87
N HIS A 3 28.05 -6.02 -5.21
CA HIS A 3 28.31 -4.66 -4.77
C HIS A 3 27.36 -4.32 -3.62
N LYS A 4 27.99 -4.05 -2.48
CA LYS A 4 27.35 -3.58 -1.25
C LYS A 4 26.84 -2.16 -1.48
N ILE A 5 25.55 -1.97 -1.40
CA ILE A 5 24.99 -0.63 -1.20
C ILE A 5 24.76 -0.51 0.30
N LYS A 6 25.62 0.24 0.96
CA LYS A 6 25.39 0.73 2.32
C LYS A 6 24.73 2.09 2.18
N ALA A 7 23.49 2.20 2.57
CA ALA A 7 22.88 3.49 2.84
C ALA A 7 23.59 4.11 4.06
N LEU A 8 24.28 5.22 3.86
CA LEU A 8 24.84 6.05 4.91
C LEU A 8 23.79 7.11 5.26
N ILE A 9 23.08 6.87 6.34
CA ILE A 9 22.36 7.95 7.03
C ILE A 9 23.37 8.61 7.96
N ALA A 10 23.86 9.79 7.59
CA ALA A 10 24.70 10.63 8.42
C ALA A 10 23.80 11.58 9.22
N VAL A 11 23.47 11.18 10.44
CA VAL A 11 22.92 12.11 11.43
C VAL A 11 24.08 12.87 12.05
N GLY A 12 24.22 14.14 11.68
CA GLY A 12 25.17 15.08 12.25
C GLY A 12 24.68 15.63 13.58
N MET A 13 25.06 15.04 14.70
CA MET A 13 24.96 15.68 16.02
C MET A 13 26.15 16.62 16.21
N ALA A 14 25.92 17.92 16.18
CA ALA A 14 26.86 18.93 16.63
C ALA A 14 26.75 19.06 18.15
N ALA A 15 27.70 18.47 18.87
CA ALA A 15 27.88 18.71 20.30
C ALA A 15 28.73 19.96 20.51
N ALA A 16 28.14 21.03 21.01
CA ALA A 16 28.86 22.19 21.51
C ALA A 16 29.25 21.94 22.97
N VAL A 17 30.54 21.74 23.20
CA VAL A 17 31.12 21.70 24.57
C VAL A 17 31.43 23.16 24.96
N LEU A 18 30.80 23.65 26.02
CA LEU A 18 31.22 24.84 26.74
C LEU A 18 31.66 24.44 28.13
N THR A 19 32.96 24.47 28.35
CA THR A 19 33.62 24.39 29.64
C THR A 19 33.65 25.79 30.25
N ALA A 20 33.18 25.95 31.47
CA ALA A 20 33.63 27.01 32.40
C ALA A 20 33.54 26.55 33.84
N CYS A 21 34.64 26.72 34.52
CA CYS A 21 34.90 26.30 35.91
C CYS A 21 34.40 27.27 36.95
N SER A 22 34.14 26.69 38.12
CA SER A 22 34.46 27.11 39.51
C SER A 22 33.76 28.34 40.11
N ASP A 23 33.18 28.23 41.21
CA ASP A 23 33.54 28.17 42.60
C ASP A 23 32.46 28.81 43.50
N GLY A 24 32.18 28.14 44.62
CA GLY A 24 32.05 28.80 45.91
C GLY A 24 30.69 29.16 46.46
N GLY A 25 30.20 28.37 47.44
CA GLY A 25 29.70 28.99 48.66
C GLY A 25 28.20 28.97 48.97
N THR A 26 27.80 27.99 49.71
CA THR A 26 26.98 28.00 50.96
C THR A 26 25.66 28.80 51.10
N GLU A 27 24.71 28.02 51.64
CA GLU A 27 23.67 28.30 52.67
C GLU A 27 22.25 28.73 52.27
N THR A 28 21.38 27.74 52.45
CA THR A 28 20.07 27.71 53.13
C THR A 28 19.16 28.94 53.17
N LYS A 29 17.90 28.77 52.69
CA LYS A 29 16.66 28.72 53.49
C LYS A 29 15.40 28.64 52.63
N ASP A 30 14.68 27.61 52.89
CA ASP A 30 13.23 27.41 53.05
C ASP A 30 12.28 28.59 52.77
N SER A 31 11.33 28.40 51.91
CA SER A 31 9.91 28.72 52.06
C SER A 31 9.12 28.31 50.78
N GLY A 32 8.05 27.61 51.02
CA GLY A 32 7.15 26.90 50.10
C GLY A 32 6.30 27.79 49.17
N PRO A 33 5.31 27.17 48.53
CA PRO A 33 4.99 27.43 47.11
C PRO A 33 3.90 28.50 46.94
N THR A 34 4.08 29.34 45.93
CA THR A 34 2.98 30.08 45.32
C THR A 34 2.80 29.61 43.88
N VAL A 35 1.62 29.05 43.62
CA VAL A 35 1.08 28.71 42.31
C VAL A 35 0.85 30.02 41.54
N SER A 36 1.42 30.15 40.38
CA SER A 36 0.93 31.09 39.37
C SER A 36 0.82 30.35 38.05
N GLU A 37 -0.42 30.12 37.69
CA GLU A 37 -0.83 29.72 36.33
C GLU A 37 -0.41 30.80 35.32
N THR A 38 0.38 30.41 34.33
CA THR A 38 0.30 30.98 33.01
C THR A 38 0.74 29.89 32.02
N GLY A 39 -0.22 29.06 31.66
CA GLY A 39 -0.11 28.18 30.51
C GLY A 39 -0.30 28.99 29.23
N GLY A 40 0.69 29.02 28.40
CA GLY A 40 0.58 29.46 27.03
C GLY A 40 0.99 28.30 26.14
N ALA A 41 0.05 27.43 25.83
CA ALA A 41 0.18 26.54 24.69
C ALA A 41 0.00 27.41 23.44
N GLY A 42 1.10 27.70 22.78
CA GLY A 42 1.08 28.32 21.45
C GLY A 42 0.63 27.31 20.41
N GLY A 43 -0.66 27.20 20.21
CA GLY A 43 -1.20 26.63 19.00
C GLY A 43 -0.81 27.57 17.85
N ALA A 44 -0.01 27.08 16.91
CA ALA A 44 0.21 27.77 15.65
C ALA A 44 -1.15 27.78 14.91
N ALA A 45 -1.80 28.92 14.94
CA ALA A 45 -2.98 29.13 14.11
C ALA A 45 -2.55 29.06 12.65
N VAL A 46 -3.12 28.13 11.91
CA VAL A 46 -3.03 28.09 10.45
C VAL A 46 -3.64 29.39 9.94
N GLN A 47 -2.78 30.35 9.57
CA GLN A 47 -3.19 31.56 8.89
C GLN A 47 -3.35 31.24 7.41
N GLY A 48 -4.61 31.21 6.96
CA GLY A 48 -4.87 31.31 5.53
C GLY A 48 -5.94 30.44 4.92
N ALA A 49 -6.90 29.93 5.69
CA ALA A 49 -8.17 29.57 5.09
C ALA A 49 -9.15 30.71 5.35
N ASP A 50 -9.34 31.56 4.36
CA ASP A 50 -10.46 32.49 4.34
C ASP A 50 -11.72 31.63 4.34
N GLY A 51 -12.44 31.59 5.47
CA GLY A 51 -13.62 30.74 5.69
C GLY A 51 -14.85 31.22 4.93
N THR A 52 -14.72 31.39 3.64
CA THR A 52 -15.83 31.53 2.70
C THR A 52 -16.10 30.14 2.13
N ALA A 53 -17.37 29.74 2.10
CA ALA A 53 -17.86 28.59 1.34
C ALA A 53 -17.10 28.56 -0.01
N GLY A 54 -16.32 27.48 -0.23
CA GLY A 54 -15.37 27.40 -1.32
C GLY A 54 -16.03 27.68 -2.66
N SER A 55 -15.25 28.22 -3.57
CA SER A 55 -15.64 28.29 -4.98
C SER A 55 -16.13 26.89 -5.41
N LYS A 56 -17.24 26.83 -6.16
CA LYS A 56 -17.83 25.55 -6.63
C LYS A 56 -16.89 24.74 -7.58
N ASP A 57 -15.67 25.19 -7.73
CA ASP A 57 -14.61 24.59 -8.54
C ASP A 57 -13.35 24.26 -7.71
N SER A 58 -13.46 24.22 -6.39
CA SER A 58 -12.35 23.86 -5.50
C SER A 58 -12.78 22.84 -4.44
N VAL A 59 -11.82 22.03 -3.98
CA VAL A 59 -12.02 21.03 -2.95
C VAL A 59 -10.85 20.96 -1.98
N ILE A 60 -11.13 20.77 -0.70
CA ILE A 60 -10.16 20.50 0.37
C ILE A 60 -10.31 19.05 0.80
N VAL A 61 -9.28 18.26 0.51
CA VAL A 61 -9.16 16.83 0.85
C VAL A 61 -8.24 16.68 2.05
N VAL A 62 -8.63 15.92 3.06
CA VAL A 62 -7.75 15.58 4.19
C VAL A 62 -7.33 14.12 4.08
N MET A 63 -6.02 13.87 4.17
CA MET A 63 -5.40 12.56 4.17
C MET A 63 -4.52 12.40 5.43
N GLY A 64 -4.09 11.18 5.74
CA GLY A 64 -3.15 10.92 6.81
C GLY A 64 -1.74 11.45 6.51
N PRO A 65 -0.87 11.64 7.52
CA PRO A 65 0.49 12.14 7.32
C PRO A 65 1.37 11.24 6.43
N THR A 66 1.13 9.94 6.45
CA THR A 66 1.83 8.96 5.60
C THR A 66 1.49 9.07 4.11
N SER A 67 0.46 9.85 3.78
CA SER A 67 0.11 10.15 2.37
C SER A 67 1.07 11.16 1.75
N GLU A 68 1.82 11.93 2.55
CA GLU A 68 2.80 12.87 2.00
C GLU A 68 3.96 12.11 1.34
N PRO A 69 4.25 12.36 0.03
CA PRO A 69 5.33 11.64 -0.64
C PRO A 69 6.69 12.09 -0.10
N GLU A 70 7.40 11.19 0.60
CA GLU A 70 8.69 11.49 1.25
C GLU A 70 9.74 12.01 0.26
N ALA A 71 9.82 11.39 -0.91
CA ALA A 71 10.76 11.76 -1.98
C ALA A 71 10.20 12.80 -2.96
N GLY A 72 8.98 13.32 -2.72
CA GLY A 72 8.32 14.27 -3.61
C GLY A 72 7.55 13.59 -4.76
N PHE A 73 7.14 14.42 -5.72
CA PHE A 73 6.26 14.04 -6.82
C PHE A 73 7.02 13.47 -8.03
N ASP A 74 8.01 12.61 -7.76
CA ASP A 74 8.86 11.99 -8.79
C ASP A 74 8.51 10.50 -8.96
N PRO A 75 7.99 10.07 -10.12
CA PRO A 75 7.72 8.67 -10.43
C PRO A 75 8.92 7.73 -10.28
N ALA A 76 10.15 8.23 -10.44
CA ALA A 76 11.35 7.41 -10.25
C ALA A 76 11.60 7.04 -8.78
N TYR A 77 11.03 7.79 -7.85
CA TYR A 77 11.20 7.59 -6.40
C TYR A 77 9.91 7.24 -5.66
N GLY A 78 8.87 6.79 -6.36
CA GLY A 78 7.70 6.20 -5.75
C GLY A 78 6.39 6.96 -5.93
N TRP A 79 6.40 8.14 -6.56
CA TRP A 79 5.13 8.81 -6.86
C TRP A 79 4.31 8.01 -7.88
N GLY A 80 3.14 7.54 -7.47
CA GLY A 80 2.28 6.65 -8.24
C GLY A 80 2.51 5.16 -7.98
N ALA A 81 3.50 4.80 -7.14
CA ALA A 81 3.89 3.42 -6.87
C ALA A 81 4.30 3.20 -5.40
N GLY A 82 4.58 1.97 -5.03
CA GLY A 82 4.94 1.61 -3.65
C GLY A 82 3.80 1.91 -2.69
N GLU A 83 4.04 2.74 -1.68
CA GLU A 83 3.04 3.15 -0.70
C GLU A 83 2.04 4.17 -1.23
N HIS A 84 2.30 4.78 -2.39
CA HIS A 84 1.46 5.77 -3.03
C HIS A 84 0.85 5.26 -4.34
N VAL A 85 0.36 4.01 -4.35
CA VAL A 85 -0.23 3.39 -5.54
C VAL A 85 -1.50 4.13 -5.96
N HIS A 86 -1.37 4.95 -6.99
CA HIS A 86 -2.45 5.71 -7.61
C HIS A 86 -2.03 6.21 -8.99
N GLU A 87 -2.99 6.65 -9.79
CA GLU A 87 -2.69 7.32 -11.04
C GLU A 87 -2.15 8.73 -10.75
N PRO A 88 -0.96 9.11 -11.24
CA PRO A 88 -0.39 10.42 -10.97
C PRO A 88 -1.28 11.55 -11.49
N LEU A 89 -1.48 12.60 -10.67
CA LEU A 89 -2.27 13.77 -11.07
C LEU A 89 -1.48 14.73 -11.97
N ILE A 90 -0.16 14.81 -11.72
CA ILE A 90 0.76 15.78 -12.36
C ILE A 90 1.25 15.24 -13.70
N GLN A 91 1.60 13.97 -13.74
CA GLN A 91 2.05 13.29 -14.95
C GLN A 91 0.90 12.53 -15.59
N SER A 92 0.96 12.32 -16.90
CA SER A 92 0.13 11.35 -17.61
C SER A 92 0.83 10.01 -17.68
N THR A 93 0.06 8.93 -17.82
CA THR A 93 0.54 7.57 -17.99
C THR A 93 0.29 7.06 -19.40
N LEU A 94 0.85 5.93 -19.80
CA LEU A 94 0.53 5.33 -21.10
C LEU A 94 -0.83 4.66 -21.10
N THR A 95 -1.14 3.94 -20.04
CA THR A 95 -2.40 3.23 -19.83
C THR A 95 -3.03 3.66 -18.50
N VAL A 96 -4.25 3.24 -18.26
CA VAL A 96 -4.97 3.45 -16.98
C VAL A 96 -5.69 2.16 -16.59
N THR A 97 -5.94 1.98 -15.31
CA THR A 97 -6.87 0.96 -14.83
C THR A 97 -8.27 1.58 -14.74
N THR A 98 -9.20 1.04 -15.50
CA THR A 98 -10.60 1.51 -15.56
C THR A 98 -11.38 1.11 -14.31
N THR A 99 -12.61 1.62 -14.15
CA THR A 99 -13.49 1.28 -13.01
C THR A 99 -13.88 -0.20 -12.96
N ASP A 100 -13.89 -0.89 -14.11
CA ASP A 100 -14.10 -2.35 -14.20
C ASP A 100 -12.79 -3.15 -14.19
N LEU A 101 -11.70 -2.54 -13.71
CA LEU A 101 -10.38 -3.12 -13.49
C LEU A 101 -9.68 -3.65 -14.76
N LYS A 102 -10.08 -3.15 -15.93
CA LYS A 102 -9.41 -3.42 -17.19
C LYS A 102 -8.37 -2.36 -17.52
N ILE A 103 -7.52 -2.68 -18.48
CA ILE A 103 -6.58 -1.72 -19.04
C ILE A 103 -7.27 -0.85 -20.08
N GLY A 104 -7.27 0.46 -19.83
CA GLY A 104 -7.63 1.51 -20.78
C GLY A 104 -6.40 2.26 -21.27
N TYR A 105 -6.59 3.20 -22.21
CA TYR A 105 -5.51 4.04 -22.74
C TYR A 105 -5.64 5.48 -22.19
N ASP A 106 -4.47 6.10 -21.92
CA ASP A 106 -4.34 7.54 -21.64
C ASP A 106 -3.49 8.21 -22.74
N LEU A 107 -2.16 8.24 -22.61
CA LEU A 107 -1.28 8.69 -23.69
C LEU A 107 -1.20 7.67 -24.84
N ALA A 108 -1.28 6.39 -24.54
CA ALA A 108 -1.31 5.36 -25.59
C ALA A 108 -2.59 5.45 -26.44
N THR A 109 -2.45 5.17 -27.73
CA THR A 109 -3.56 5.04 -28.69
C THR A 109 -3.65 3.64 -29.28
N ASP A 110 -2.56 2.87 -29.19
CA ASP A 110 -2.46 1.49 -29.67
C ASP A 110 -1.28 0.79 -28.98
N MET A 111 -1.41 -0.52 -28.75
CA MET A 111 -0.37 -1.30 -28.07
C MET A 111 -0.39 -2.74 -28.57
N GLU A 112 0.79 -3.27 -28.92
CA GLU A 112 0.95 -4.63 -29.43
C GLU A 112 2.18 -5.30 -28.80
N ALA A 113 2.01 -6.53 -28.34
CA ALA A 113 3.11 -7.40 -27.95
C ALA A 113 3.57 -8.26 -29.12
N SER A 114 4.88 -8.50 -29.26
CA SER A 114 5.41 -9.52 -30.17
C SER A 114 4.99 -10.92 -29.73
N GLY A 115 4.94 -11.86 -30.69
CA GLY A 115 4.50 -13.23 -30.42
C GLY A 115 5.37 -14.01 -29.41
N ASP A 116 6.58 -13.53 -29.12
CA ASP A 116 7.47 -14.08 -28.08
C ASP A 116 7.39 -13.31 -26.74
N GLY A 117 6.53 -12.28 -26.67
CA GLY A 117 6.33 -11.45 -25.48
C GLY A 117 7.54 -10.57 -25.11
N LEU A 118 8.58 -10.51 -25.93
CA LEU A 118 9.83 -9.79 -25.62
C LEU A 118 9.85 -8.35 -26.10
N THR A 119 8.88 -7.95 -26.94
CA THR A 119 8.82 -6.59 -27.45
C THR A 119 7.39 -6.07 -27.37
N TRP A 120 7.21 -4.90 -26.77
CA TRP A 120 5.96 -4.16 -26.78
C TRP A 120 6.13 -2.91 -27.65
N THR A 121 5.24 -2.71 -28.60
CA THR A 121 5.19 -1.49 -29.43
C THR A 121 3.96 -0.70 -29.01
N VAL A 122 4.17 0.54 -28.57
CA VAL A 122 3.11 1.43 -28.11
C VAL A 122 3.11 2.68 -28.97
N LYS A 123 1.94 3.03 -29.51
CA LYS A 123 1.73 4.32 -30.17
C LYS A 123 1.11 5.29 -29.19
N ILE A 124 1.59 6.50 -29.16
CA ILE A 124 1.06 7.57 -28.32
C ILE A 124 0.37 8.65 -29.17
N ARG A 125 -0.49 9.42 -28.50
CA ARG A 125 -1.12 10.61 -29.10
C ARG A 125 -0.08 11.66 -29.44
N ASP A 126 -0.42 12.58 -30.33
CA ASP A 126 0.50 13.62 -30.82
C ASP A 126 0.10 15.03 -30.41
N ASP A 127 -0.94 15.16 -29.55
CA ASP A 127 -1.51 16.43 -29.10
C ASP A 127 -1.23 16.72 -27.60
N ALA A 128 -0.45 15.89 -26.92
CA ALA A 128 -0.06 16.10 -25.52
C ALA A 128 1.19 17.01 -25.43
N SER A 129 1.17 17.91 -24.44
CA SER A 129 2.30 18.77 -24.08
C SER A 129 2.53 18.77 -22.58
N PHE A 130 3.75 19.07 -22.19
CA PHE A 130 4.08 19.35 -20.80
C PHE A 130 3.62 20.75 -20.38
N THR A 131 3.53 21.00 -19.09
CA THR A 131 3.04 22.26 -18.51
C THR A 131 3.94 23.46 -18.76
N ASP A 132 5.14 23.25 -19.28
CA ASP A 132 6.07 24.32 -19.75
C ASP A 132 5.92 24.61 -21.26
N GLY A 133 5.03 23.89 -21.94
CA GLY A 133 4.70 24.09 -23.37
C GLY A 133 5.49 23.23 -24.35
N GLU A 134 6.49 22.45 -23.87
CA GLU A 134 7.19 21.49 -24.74
C GLU A 134 6.30 20.29 -25.06
N LYS A 135 6.43 19.78 -26.27
CA LYS A 135 5.63 18.65 -26.75
C LYS A 135 6.09 17.35 -26.12
N LEU A 136 5.14 16.55 -25.61
CA LEU A 136 5.42 15.19 -25.16
C LEU A 136 5.58 14.28 -26.38
N THR A 137 6.66 13.50 -26.42
CA THR A 137 6.99 12.58 -27.51
C THR A 137 7.37 11.20 -27.00
N ALA A 138 7.52 10.25 -27.92
CA ALA A 138 8.04 8.91 -27.61
C ALA A 138 9.47 8.93 -27.03
N ALA A 139 10.24 10.00 -27.24
CA ALA A 139 11.56 10.17 -26.62
C ALA A 139 11.43 10.33 -25.08
N ASP A 140 10.46 11.11 -24.61
CA ASP A 140 10.19 11.30 -23.18
C ASP A 140 9.73 9.99 -22.53
N VAL A 141 8.90 9.22 -23.25
CA VAL A 141 8.50 7.88 -22.81
C VAL A 141 9.71 6.96 -22.67
N ALA A 142 10.55 6.88 -23.71
CA ALA A 142 11.75 6.05 -23.68
C ALA A 142 12.73 6.49 -22.58
N PHE A 143 12.92 7.81 -22.41
CA PHE A 143 13.69 8.38 -21.32
C PHE A 143 13.16 7.95 -19.95
N THR A 144 11.86 8.09 -19.72
CA THR A 144 11.21 7.72 -18.45
C THR A 144 11.52 6.28 -18.07
N TYR A 145 11.19 5.32 -18.93
CA TYR A 145 11.35 3.91 -18.59
C TYR A 145 12.81 3.48 -18.46
N ASN A 146 13.73 4.05 -19.24
CA ASN A 146 15.17 3.81 -19.07
C ASN A 146 15.67 4.39 -17.74
N THR A 147 15.20 5.59 -17.35
CA THR A 147 15.52 6.19 -16.07
C THR A 147 15.03 5.34 -14.91
N LEU A 148 13.75 4.90 -14.94
CA LEU A 148 13.20 4.04 -13.88
C LEU A 148 13.93 2.69 -13.79
N ARG A 149 14.26 2.06 -14.92
CA ARG A 149 15.07 0.84 -14.94
C ARG A 149 16.40 0.99 -14.18
N ASP A 150 17.03 2.16 -14.31
CA ASP A 150 18.37 2.41 -13.77
C ASP A 150 18.35 2.98 -12.34
N THR A 151 17.24 3.59 -11.91
CA THR A 151 17.17 4.34 -10.64
C THR A 151 16.10 3.86 -9.66
N SER A 152 14.99 3.29 -10.15
CA SER A 152 13.87 2.94 -9.26
C SER A 152 14.26 1.86 -8.26
N SER A 153 14.00 2.12 -6.98
CA SER A 153 14.09 1.15 -5.88
C SER A 153 12.71 0.66 -5.41
N VAL A 154 11.65 1.30 -5.88
CA VAL A 154 10.27 1.04 -5.46
C VAL A 154 9.56 0.09 -6.41
N ASN A 155 9.82 0.24 -7.73
CA ASN A 155 9.25 -0.63 -8.76
C ASN A 155 10.31 -1.54 -9.35
N ASP A 156 9.95 -2.80 -9.58
CA ASP A 156 10.82 -3.75 -10.28
C ASP A 156 10.75 -3.53 -11.80
N PHE A 157 11.80 -2.96 -12.37
CA PHE A 157 12.04 -2.85 -13.81
C PHE A 157 13.13 -3.79 -14.31
N THR A 158 13.49 -4.82 -13.55
CA THR A 158 14.56 -5.76 -13.92
C THR A 158 14.26 -6.52 -15.22
N MET A 159 12.97 -6.67 -15.57
CA MET A 159 12.55 -7.28 -16.83
C MET A 159 12.81 -6.39 -18.04
N LEU A 160 12.91 -5.07 -17.90
CA LEU A 160 13.15 -4.14 -18.99
C LEU A 160 14.65 -4.17 -19.39
N ASP A 161 14.94 -4.43 -20.66
CA ASP A 161 16.26 -4.24 -21.25
C ASP A 161 16.46 -2.76 -21.63
N ARG A 162 15.56 -2.24 -22.44
CA ARG A 162 15.56 -0.83 -22.85
C ARG A 162 14.21 -0.39 -23.42
N ALA A 163 13.97 0.89 -23.41
CA ALA A 163 12.92 1.55 -24.20
C ALA A 163 13.58 2.41 -25.29
N GLU A 164 12.97 2.48 -26.47
CA GLU A 164 13.52 3.16 -27.65
C GLU A 164 12.40 3.89 -28.42
N ALA A 165 12.57 5.19 -28.65
CA ALA A 165 11.70 5.93 -29.54
C ALA A 165 12.00 5.57 -31.01
N VAL A 166 11.00 5.07 -31.71
CA VAL A 166 11.10 4.71 -33.14
C VAL A 166 10.89 5.96 -34.00
N ASP A 167 9.94 6.77 -33.59
CA ASP A 167 9.60 8.09 -34.15
C ASP A 167 8.95 8.92 -33.01
N ASP A 168 8.41 10.11 -33.32
CA ASP A 168 7.84 11.02 -32.31
C ASP A 168 6.64 10.43 -31.56
N THR A 169 5.97 9.43 -32.11
CA THR A 169 4.72 8.86 -31.58
C THR A 169 4.77 7.36 -31.34
N THR A 170 5.90 6.70 -31.57
CA THR A 170 6.04 5.25 -31.42
C THR A 170 7.22 4.91 -30.52
N VAL A 171 6.96 4.22 -29.43
CA VAL A 171 7.98 3.69 -28.51
C VAL A 171 7.98 2.16 -28.55
N ARG A 172 9.16 1.56 -28.46
CA ARG A 172 9.36 0.12 -28.26
C ARG A 172 10.03 -0.15 -26.92
N PHE A 173 9.44 -1.09 -26.21
CA PHE A 173 10.00 -1.66 -25.00
C PHE A 173 10.59 -3.03 -25.34
N TYR A 174 11.84 -3.26 -25.02
CA TYR A 174 12.51 -4.54 -25.18
C TYR A 174 12.68 -5.16 -23.82
N LEU A 175 12.14 -6.36 -23.63
CA LEU A 175 12.15 -7.07 -22.37
C LEU A 175 13.15 -8.22 -22.39
N LYS A 176 13.80 -8.50 -21.28
CA LYS A 176 14.74 -9.62 -21.08
C LYS A 176 14.02 -10.97 -20.91
N ARG A 177 12.75 -10.93 -20.54
CA ARG A 177 11.82 -12.05 -20.40
C ARG A 177 10.41 -11.59 -20.75
N PRO A 178 9.53 -12.48 -21.19
CA PRO A 178 8.13 -12.15 -21.39
C PRO A 178 7.52 -11.59 -20.11
N TYR A 179 6.60 -10.65 -20.27
CA TYR A 179 5.95 -9.99 -19.15
C TYR A 179 4.55 -9.50 -19.56
N SER A 180 3.57 -10.41 -19.50
CA SER A 180 2.18 -10.19 -19.97
C SER A 180 1.49 -9.01 -19.28
N ILE A 181 1.88 -8.72 -18.04
CA ILE A 181 1.29 -7.67 -17.21
C ILE A 181 1.96 -6.29 -17.40
N TRP A 182 2.76 -6.12 -18.45
CA TRP A 182 3.38 -4.84 -18.80
C TRP A 182 2.38 -3.67 -18.87
N PRO A 183 1.13 -3.86 -19.36
CA PRO A 183 0.11 -2.82 -19.36
C PRO A 183 -0.23 -2.26 -17.97
N TYR A 184 -0.20 -3.08 -16.91
CA TYR A 184 -0.43 -2.60 -15.54
C TYR A 184 0.74 -1.75 -15.03
N THR A 185 1.98 -2.10 -15.40
CA THR A 185 3.14 -1.27 -15.10
C THR A 185 3.03 0.10 -15.75
N MET A 186 2.52 0.14 -16.99
CA MET A 186 2.32 1.40 -17.72
C MET A 186 1.21 2.28 -17.13
N ALA A 187 0.28 1.72 -16.34
CA ALA A 187 -0.84 2.45 -15.77
C ALA A 187 -0.48 3.33 -14.56
N ILE A 188 0.66 3.08 -13.93
CA ILE A 188 1.10 3.80 -12.72
C ILE A 188 2.38 4.62 -12.94
N VAL A 189 3.02 4.49 -14.10
CA VAL A 189 4.26 5.20 -14.43
C VAL A 189 3.96 6.51 -15.11
N GLY A 190 4.09 7.60 -14.38
CA GLY A 190 3.99 8.95 -14.92
C GLY A 190 5.16 9.29 -15.84
N ILE A 191 4.89 9.90 -16.99
CA ILE A 191 5.90 10.23 -18.00
C ILE A 191 6.67 11.48 -17.59
N LEU A 192 8.00 11.37 -17.57
CA LEU A 192 8.97 12.40 -17.22
C LEU A 192 9.42 13.19 -18.46
N PRO A 193 9.54 14.51 -18.38
CA PRO A 193 10.10 15.33 -19.47
C PRO A 193 11.64 15.19 -19.51
N GLU A 194 12.22 14.65 -20.59
CA GLU A 194 13.67 14.49 -20.70
C GLU A 194 14.40 15.85 -20.55
N HIS A 195 13.82 16.90 -21.13
CA HIS A 195 14.42 18.25 -21.15
C HIS A 195 14.41 18.98 -19.79
N ALA A 196 13.50 18.60 -18.87
CA ALA A 196 13.30 19.28 -17.57
C ALA A 196 13.53 18.36 -16.37
N TYR A 197 13.92 17.10 -16.57
CA TYR A 197 14.17 16.17 -15.49
C TYR A 197 15.53 16.41 -14.82
N GLY A 198 15.56 16.48 -13.50
CA GLY A 198 16.77 16.71 -12.73
C GLY A 198 16.59 16.43 -11.23
N PRO A 199 17.62 16.71 -10.41
CA PRO A 199 17.62 16.36 -8.98
C PRO A 199 16.47 16.95 -8.16
N ASP A 200 15.94 18.09 -8.57
CA ASP A 200 14.88 18.82 -7.86
C ASP A 200 13.49 18.55 -8.46
N TYR A 201 13.39 17.57 -9.37
CA TYR A 201 12.13 17.28 -10.09
C TYR A 201 10.98 16.96 -9.14
N GLY A 202 11.22 16.18 -8.07
CA GLY A 202 10.18 15.83 -7.10
C GLY A 202 9.57 17.03 -6.36
N GLU A 203 10.30 18.14 -6.24
CA GLU A 203 9.81 19.37 -5.62
C GLU A 203 9.19 20.34 -6.65
N HIS A 204 9.64 20.29 -7.90
CA HIS A 204 9.21 21.16 -8.99
C HIS A 204 8.85 20.36 -10.25
N PRO A 205 7.87 19.45 -10.18
CA PRO A 205 7.56 18.59 -11.30
C PRO A 205 6.96 19.38 -12.48
N VAL A 206 7.45 19.08 -13.67
CA VAL A 206 6.86 19.46 -14.95
C VAL A 206 6.18 18.22 -15.51
N GLY A 207 4.88 18.24 -15.65
CA GLY A 207 4.10 17.10 -16.06
C GLY A 207 3.16 17.40 -17.23
N SER A 208 2.47 16.40 -17.71
CA SER A 208 1.47 16.50 -18.79
C SER A 208 0.05 16.14 -18.31
N GLY A 209 -0.10 15.92 -17.00
CA GLY A 209 -1.34 15.45 -16.40
C GLY A 209 -2.39 16.54 -16.20
N ARG A 210 -3.47 16.16 -15.54
CA ARG A 210 -4.67 16.97 -15.30
C ARG A 210 -4.44 18.16 -14.39
N TYR A 211 -3.41 18.10 -13.53
CA TYR A 211 -3.10 19.11 -12.52
C TYR A 211 -1.64 19.50 -12.53
N ILE A 212 -1.38 20.70 -12.01
CA ILE A 212 -0.06 21.30 -11.83
C ILE A 212 0.16 21.47 -10.33
N LEU A 213 1.31 21.05 -9.81
CA LEU A 213 1.73 21.36 -8.45
C LEU A 213 2.01 22.88 -8.34
N LYS A 214 1.30 23.56 -7.46
CA LYS A 214 1.48 25.01 -7.22
C LYS A 214 2.19 25.31 -5.93
N GLN A 215 1.94 24.52 -4.90
CA GLN A 215 2.53 24.73 -3.58
C GLN A 215 2.64 23.42 -2.85
N TRP A 216 3.73 23.25 -2.15
CA TRP A 216 3.93 22.15 -1.22
C TRP A 216 4.56 22.66 0.08
N ASP A 217 3.81 22.66 1.14
CA ASP A 217 4.24 22.97 2.50
C ASP A 217 4.43 21.67 3.25
N ARG A 218 5.67 21.17 3.30
CA ARG A 218 5.99 19.84 3.85
C ARG A 218 5.41 19.65 5.25
N GLY A 219 4.79 18.50 5.47
CA GLY A 219 4.10 18.11 6.70
C GLY A 219 2.79 18.85 6.95
N GLN A 220 2.27 19.62 5.97
CA GLN A 220 1.05 20.40 6.14
C GLN A 220 0.08 20.23 4.98
N GLN A 221 0.47 20.66 3.78
CA GLN A 221 -0.44 20.68 2.62
C GLN A 221 0.28 20.64 1.28
N VAL A 222 -0.49 20.24 0.29
CA VAL A 222 -0.15 20.37 -1.11
C VAL A 222 -1.31 21.03 -1.86
N ILE A 223 -1.02 21.91 -2.81
CA ILE A 223 -2.02 22.60 -3.62
C ILE A 223 -1.77 22.31 -5.10
N PHE A 224 -2.79 21.78 -5.74
CA PHE A 224 -2.82 21.57 -7.19
C PHE A 224 -3.78 22.54 -7.85
N GLU A 225 -3.46 23.00 -9.05
CA GLU A 225 -4.36 23.72 -9.94
C GLU A 225 -4.57 22.93 -11.22
N ALA A 226 -5.75 23.03 -11.81
CA ALA A 226 -6.06 22.39 -13.08
C ALA A 226 -5.06 22.84 -14.17
N ASN A 227 -4.62 21.89 -14.97
CA ASN A 227 -3.79 22.18 -16.13
C ASN A 227 -4.67 22.72 -17.27
N PRO A 228 -4.53 23.99 -17.67
CA PRO A 228 -5.38 24.57 -18.71
C PRO A 228 -5.10 24.01 -20.12
N ASP A 229 -3.91 23.40 -20.29
CA ASP A 229 -3.45 22.83 -21.55
C ASP A 229 -3.53 21.30 -21.55
N TYR A 230 -4.30 20.72 -20.62
CA TYR A 230 -4.50 19.28 -20.59
C TYR A 230 -5.23 18.79 -21.84
N TYR A 231 -4.71 17.76 -22.46
CA TYR A 231 -5.22 17.19 -23.74
C TYR A 231 -6.56 16.45 -23.63
N GLY A 232 -7.00 16.12 -22.41
CA GLY A 232 -8.28 15.46 -22.14
C GLY A 232 -9.41 16.42 -21.78
N GLU A 233 -10.43 15.93 -21.10
CA GLU A 233 -11.49 16.80 -20.58
C GLU A 233 -10.94 17.73 -19.51
N ALA A 234 -11.34 19.00 -19.56
CA ALA A 234 -10.91 19.98 -18.57
C ALA A 234 -11.42 19.60 -17.18
N PRO A 235 -10.55 19.58 -16.15
CA PRO A 235 -10.97 19.30 -14.79
C PRO A 235 -12.09 20.22 -14.31
N LYS A 236 -13.13 19.67 -13.71
CA LYS A 236 -14.21 20.45 -13.09
C LYS A 236 -13.71 21.14 -11.81
N MET A 237 -12.91 20.43 -11.00
CA MET A 237 -12.23 21.01 -9.86
C MET A 237 -10.97 21.74 -10.32
N GLN A 238 -11.02 23.08 -10.29
CA GLN A 238 -9.90 23.93 -10.73
C GLN A 238 -8.78 24.02 -9.70
N LYS A 239 -9.09 23.75 -8.43
CA LYS A 239 -8.14 23.75 -7.33
C LYS A 239 -8.41 22.57 -6.38
N VAL A 240 -7.38 21.80 -6.11
CA VAL A 240 -7.40 20.71 -5.13
C VAL A 240 -6.35 21.02 -4.05
N THR A 241 -6.79 21.14 -2.80
CA THR A 241 -5.90 21.29 -1.65
C THR A 241 -5.94 20.01 -0.86
N VAL A 242 -4.80 19.35 -0.68
CA VAL A 242 -4.65 18.17 0.18
C VAL A 242 -3.97 18.61 1.47
N LEU A 243 -4.61 18.34 2.60
CA LEU A 243 -4.06 18.57 3.94
C LEU A 243 -3.63 17.23 4.54
N PHE A 244 -2.46 17.21 5.19
CA PHE A 244 -1.95 16.03 5.88
C PHE A 244 -2.21 16.19 7.38
N MET A 245 -3.07 15.34 7.95
CA MET A 245 -3.49 15.44 9.34
C MET A 245 -3.59 14.07 10.00
N GLU A 246 -3.23 14.01 11.28
CA GLU A 246 -3.55 12.85 12.12
C GLU A 246 -5.07 12.67 12.24
N GLU A 247 -5.50 11.46 12.51
CA GLU A 247 -6.90 11.03 12.42
C GLU A 247 -7.87 11.87 13.27
N ASP A 248 -7.52 12.16 14.51
CA ASP A 248 -8.31 12.98 15.41
C ASP A 248 -8.34 14.47 14.98
N ALA A 249 -7.23 14.98 14.42
CA ALA A 249 -7.17 16.32 13.85
C ALA A 249 -8.01 16.43 12.56
N ALA A 250 -7.99 15.39 11.72
CA ALA A 250 -8.82 15.30 10.52
C ALA A 250 -10.32 15.34 10.90
N PHE A 251 -10.74 14.55 11.89
CA PHE A 251 -12.10 14.56 12.39
C PHE A 251 -12.49 15.92 12.99
N ALA A 252 -11.59 16.56 13.75
CA ALA A 252 -11.83 17.91 14.27
C ALA A 252 -11.97 18.96 13.15
N ALA A 253 -11.21 18.85 12.07
CA ALA A 253 -11.33 19.72 10.89
C ALA A 253 -12.68 19.56 10.18
N VAL A 254 -13.19 18.33 10.07
CA VAL A 254 -14.53 18.03 9.57
C VAL A 254 -15.60 18.68 10.46
N MET A 255 -15.52 18.46 11.78
CA MET A 255 -16.45 19.06 12.75
C MET A 255 -16.44 20.59 12.72
N ALA A 256 -15.31 21.21 12.39
CA ALA A 256 -15.17 22.66 12.24
C ALA A 256 -15.57 23.17 10.85
N GLY A 257 -15.95 22.30 9.91
CA GLY A 257 -16.27 22.66 8.53
C GLY A 257 -15.07 23.15 7.71
N GLN A 258 -13.86 22.70 8.04
CA GLN A 258 -12.61 23.13 7.40
C GLN A 258 -12.13 22.17 6.29
N ALA A 259 -12.74 21.00 6.16
CA ALA A 259 -12.50 20.04 5.11
C ALA A 259 -13.75 19.85 4.25
N ASP A 260 -13.61 19.52 2.98
CA ASP A 260 -14.71 19.15 2.13
C ASP A 260 -14.89 17.64 2.07
N ILE A 261 -13.77 16.90 2.08
CA ILE A 261 -13.75 15.45 2.25
C ILE A 261 -12.53 15.06 3.08
N ALA A 262 -12.71 14.17 4.04
CA ALA A 262 -11.63 13.76 4.92
C ALA A 262 -11.66 12.25 5.18
N TYR A 263 -10.51 11.60 5.02
CA TYR A 263 -10.32 10.21 5.44
C TYR A 263 -10.63 10.05 6.93
N THR A 264 -11.25 8.94 7.29
CA THR A 264 -11.58 8.62 8.68
C THR A 264 -11.47 7.12 8.93
N ALA A 265 -11.21 6.74 10.18
CA ALA A 265 -11.21 5.34 10.58
C ALA A 265 -12.62 4.84 10.92
N ALA A 266 -12.81 3.53 10.90
CA ALA A 266 -14.03 2.88 11.32
C ALA A 266 -14.46 3.24 12.76
N SER A 267 -13.49 3.53 13.65
CA SER A 267 -13.75 3.97 15.02
C SER A 267 -14.55 5.28 15.14
N TYR A 268 -14.57 6.10 14.09
CA TYR A 268 -15.35 7.36 14.04
C TYR A 268 -16.64 7.23 13.23
N SER A 269 -16.93 6.08 12.63
CA SER A 269 -18.08 5.89 11.73
C SER A 269 -19.44 6.06 12.40
N ASP A 270 -19.55 5.82 13.71
CA ASP A 270 -20.78 5.97 14.50
C ASP A 270 -21.09 7.44 14.85
N GLN A 271 -20.20 8.35 14.53
CA GLN A 271 -20.42 9.76 14.83
C GLN A 271 -21.44 10.39 13.88
N THR A 272 -22.16 11.39 14.37
CA THR A 272 -23.01 12.22 13.52
C THR A 272 -22.34 13.56 13.30
N VAL A 273 -22.05 13.89 12.05
CA VAL A 273 -21.41 15.16 11.68
C VAL A 273 -22.39 16.01 10.88
N PRO A 274 -22.91 17.12 11.44
CA PRO A 274 -23.88 17.96 10.73
C PRO A 274 -23.30 18.54 9.43
N GLY A 275 -24.02 18.37 8.31
CA GLY A 275 -23.62 18.86 6.99
C GLY A 275 -22.58 17.97 6.28
N TYR A 276 -22.39 16.75 6.77
CA TYR A 276 -21.55 15.73 6.14
C TYR A 276 -22.27 14.39 6.11
N GLU A 277 -21.90 13.58 5.14
CA GLU A 277 -22.26 12.17 5.04
C GLU A 277 -21.00 11.30 5.10
N LEU A 278 -21.15 10.08 5.59
CA LEU A 278 -20.08 9.09 5.58
C LEU A 278 -20.12 8.31 4.26
N LEU A 279 -19.07 8.41 3.46
CA LEU A 279 -18.85 7.59 2.28
C LEU A 279 -18.00 6.39 2.62
N SER A 280 -18.34 5.23 2.08
CA SER A 280 -17.58 4.00 2.17
C SER A 280 -17.24 3.49 0.77
N PHE A 281 -15.97 3.25 0.51
CA PHE A 281 -15.49 2.75 -0.78
C PHE A 281 -14.86 1.38 -0.61
N ASP A 282 -15.31 0.46 -1.42
CA ASP A 282 -14.75 -0.89 -1.55
C ASP A 282 -13.26 -0.83 -1.92
N THR A 283 -12.50 -1.78 -1.38
CA THR A 283 -11.06 -1.85 -1.59
C THR A 283 -10.57 -3.25 -1.88
N VAL A 284 -9.33 -3.33 -2.36
CA VAL A 284 -8.45 -4.50 -2.26
C VAL A 284 -7.37 -4.27 -1.18
N ASP A 285 -7.51 -3.23 -0.36
CA ASP A 285 -6.62 -2.93 0.76
C ASP A 285 -6.81 -3.94 1.89
N ASN A 286 -6.12 -5.06 1.78
CA ASN A 286 -6.28 -6.19 2.67
C ASN A 286 -5.38 -6.13 3.91
N ARG A 287 -5.79 -6.86 4.92
CA ARG A 287 -5.01 -7.13 6.13
C ARG A 287 -4.93 -8.62 6.35
N GLY A 288 -3.74 -9.10 6.72
CA GLY A 288 -3.48 -10.49 7.01
C GLY A 288 -2.17 -10.65 7.76
N PHE A 289 -1.79 -11.88 8.04
CA PHE A 289 -0.50 -12.17 8.63
C PHE A 289 0.18 -13.37 7.94
N ASN A 290 1.51 -13.29 7.86
CA ASN A 290 2.30 -14.40 7.38
C ASN A 290 2.36 -15.53 8.42
N LEU A 291 2.51 -16.75 7.92
CA LEU A 291 2.83 -17.92 8.74
C LEU A 291 4.12 -18.54 8.23
N PRO A 292 5.23 -18.44 8.98
CA PRO A 292 6.48 -19.08 8.57
C PRO A 292 6.27 -20.56 8.29
N ALA A 293 6.46 -20.97 7.02
CA ALA A 293 6.05 -22.30 6.53
C ALA A 293 7.16 -23.36 6.62
N ILE A 294 8.32 -23.02 7.17
CA ILE A 294 9.44 -23.94 7.39
C ILE A 294 9.71 -24.11 8.89
N PRO A 295 10.30 -25.25 9.32
CA PRO A 295 10.70 -25.45 10.71
C PRO A 295 11.73 -24.42 11.18
N ALA A 296 11.72 -24.11 12.48
CA ALA A 296 12.72 -23.28 13.11
C ALA A 296 14.13 -23.93 13.05
N GLY A 297 15.18 -23.12 13.27
CA GLY A 297 16.56 -23.59 13.44
C GLY A 297 17.49 -23.24 12.28
N SER A 298 17.00 -22.65 11.20
CA SER A 298 17.83 -22.04 10.16
C SER A 298 17.96 -20.53 10.36
N VAL A 299 18.94 -19.92 9.69
CA VAL A 299 19.14 -18.47 9.69
C VAL A 299 19.35 -17.98 8.26
N SER A 300 18.94 -16.74 7.99
CA SER A 300 19.20 -16.08 6.70
C SER A 300 20.70 -15.80 6.51
N ALA A 301 21.07 -15.32 5.32
CA ALA A 301 22.45 -14.90 5.02
C ALA A 301 22.92 -13.74 5.93
N GLU A 302 21.97 -12.95 6.43
CA GLU A 302 22.18 -11.82 7.35
C GLU A 302 22.17 -12.25 8.83
N GLY A 303 21.91 -13.54 9.12
CA GLY A 303 21.88 -14.11 10.46
C GLY A 303 20.52 -13.99 11.17
N VAL A 304 19.45 -13.67 10.44
CA VAL A 304 18.07 -13.59 10.97
C VAL A 304 17.51 -14.99 11.17
N PRO A 305 16.89 -15.32 12.33
CA PRO A 305 16.20 -16.60 12.52
C PRO A 305 15.06 -16.81 11.53
N LEU A 306 14.99 -18.00 10.95
CA LEU A 306 13.95 -18.38 10.00
C LEU A 306 13.10 -19.52 10.53
N GLY A 307 11.81 -19.48 10.16
CA GLY A 307 10.88 -20.56 10.40
C GLY A 307 10.31 -20.64 11.82
N ASN A 308 9.29 -21.46 11.97
CA ASN A 308 8.55 -21.64 13.21
C ASN A 308 8.05 -23.10 13.29
N ASP A 309 8.37 -23.82 14.35
CA ASP A 309 8.05 -25.25 14.47
C ASP A 309 6.53 -25.51 14.55
N PHE A 310 5.75 -24.57 15.08
CA PHE A 310 4.29 -24.70 15.16
C PHE A 310 3.65 -24.46 13.79
N THR A 311 3.97 -23.34 13.14
CA THR A 311 3.35 -22.94 11.87
C THR A 311 3.94 -23.65 10.64
N SER A 312 5.07 -24.34 10.76
CA SER A 312 5.65 -25.14 9.67
C SER A 312 4.76 -26.32 9.28
N ASP A 313 3.90 -26.81 10.18
CA ASP A 313 2.92 -27.86 9.89
C ASP A 313 1.73 -27.26 9.12
N VAL A 314 1.48 -27.77 7.91
CA VAL A 314 0.38 -27.28 7.05
C VAL A 314 -1.00 -27.47 7.69
N LEU A 315 -1.20 -28.53 8.48
CA LEU A 315 -2.48 -28.75 9.18
C LEU A 315 -2.74 -27.66 10.21
N VAL A 316 -1.69 -27.16 10.86
CA VAL A 316 -1.79 -26.01 11.79
C VAL A 316 -2.20 -24.75 11.02
N ARG A 317 -1.57 -24.46 9.87
CA ARG A 317 -1.93 -23.28 9.06
C ARG A 317 -3.35 -23.36 8.54
N ARG A 318 -3.80 -24.54 8.09
CA ARG A 318 -5.20 -24.79 7.69
C ARG A 318 -6.16 -24.58 8.85
N ALA A 319 -5.82 -25.13 10.02
CA ALA A 319 -6.65 -24.95 11.23
C ALA A 319 -6.81 -23.46 11.59
N ILE A 320 -5.73 -22.70 11.57
CA ILE A 320 -5.77 -21.26 11.82
C ILE A 320 -6.65 -20.55 10.79
N ASN A 321 -6.54 -20.91 9.49
CA ASN A 321 -7.27 -20.27 8.41
C ASN A 321 -8.80 -20.45 8.52
N ILE A 322 -9.26 -21.67 8.80
CA ILE A 322 -10.71 -21.94 8.95
C ILE A 322 -11.24 -21.64 10.35
N GLY A 323 -10.36 -21.47 11.33
CA GLY A 323 -10.70 -21.20 12.73
C GLY A 323 -10.87 -19.73 13.08
N ILE A 324 -10.63 -18.81 12.12
CA ILE A 324 -10.83 -17.37 12.29
C ILE A 324 -12.15 -16.97 11.64
N ASP A 325 -13.03 -16.37 12.44
CA ASP A 325 -14.28 -15.76 12.01
C ASP A 325 -14.02 -14.34 11.49
N ARG A 326 -13.98 -14.20 10.17
CA ARG A 326 -13.72 -12.92 9.49
C ARG A 326 -14.89 -11.96 9.60
N ASP A 327 -16.12 -12.49 9.60
CA ASP A 327 -17.33 -11.68 9.72
C ASP A 327 -17.43 -11.08 11.14
N GLU A 328 -17.15 -11.88 12.21
CA GLU A 328 -17.05 -11.37 13.59
C GLU A 328 -16.01 -10.26 13.70
N MET A 329 -14.86 -10.41 13.02
CA MET A 329 -13.79 -9.43 13.01
C MET A 329 -14.19 -8.12 12.32
N ILE A 330 -14.90 -8.17 11.19
CA ILE A 330 -15.42 -6.99 10.49
C ILE A 330 -16.39 -6.23 11.38
N GLU A 331 -17.30 -6.92 12.04
CA GLU A 331 -18.27 -6.28 12.95
C GLU A 331 -17.58 -5.65 14.17
N HIS A 332 -16.63 -6.36 14.80
CA HIS A 332 -16.04 -5.93 16.05
C HIS A 332 -14.90 -4.90 15.89
N VAL A 333 -14.12 -5.01 14.82
CA VAL A 333 -12.94 -4.15 14.61
C VAL A 333 -13.24 -3.03 13.61
N LEU A 334 -14.02 -3.32 12.56
CA LEU A 334 -14.25 -2.39 11.46
C LEU A 334 -15.67 -1.78 11.49
N ASN A 335 -16.47 -2.02 12.53
CA ASN A 335 -17.85 -1.53 12.64
C ASN A 335 -18.72 -1.85 11.40
N GLY A 336 -18.47 -2.99 10.77
CA GLY A 336 -19.16 -3.43 9.55
C GLY A 336 -18.58 -2.85 8.24
N TYR A 337 -17.51 -2.05 8.28
CA TYR A 337 -16.90 -1.43 7.10
C TYR A 337 -15.70 -2.23 6.60
N GLY A 338 -15.99 -3.18 5.74
CA GLY A 338 -14.99 -4.08 5.15
C GLY A 338 -15.63 -5.34 4.58
N SER A 339 -14.81 -6.20 4.04
CA SER A 339 -15.22 -7.53 3.56
C SER A 339 -14.20 -8.59 3.94
N PRO A 340 -14.60 -9.88 4.08
CA PRO A 340 -13.66 -10.96 4.30
C PRO A 340 -12.60 -11.00 3.21
N ALA A 341 -11.34 -11.27 3.59
CA ALA A 341 -10.24 -11.46 2.65
C ALA A 341 -9.74 -12.91 2.70
N TYR A 342 -9.45 -13.46 1.52
CA TYR A 342 -8.98 -14.83 1.33
C TYR A 342 -7.72 -14.91 0.46
N SER A 343 -7.39 -13.82 -0.22
CA SER A 343 -6.22 -13.66 -1.08
C SER A 343 -5.69 -12.23 -0.99
N VAL A 344 -4.49 -11.99 -1.48
CA VAL A 344 -3.94 -10.63 -1.68
C VAL A 344 -4.66 -9.87 -2.81
N CYS A 345 -5.45 -10.57 -3.62
CA CYS A 345 -6.07 -10.01 -4.82
C CYS A 345 -7.58 -10.28 -4.89
N ASP A 346 -8.25 -10.29 -3.73
CA ASP A 346 -9.71 -10.43 -3.70
C ASP A 346 -10.38 -9.42 -4.64
N LYS A 347 -11.48 -9.84 -5.29
CA LYS A 347 -12.25 -9.03 -6.25
C LYS A 347 -11.51 -8.68 -7.55
N MET A 348 -10.23 -9.06 -7.72
CA MET A 348 -9.47 -8.80 -8.94
C MET A 348 -9.79 -9.82 -10.04
N PRO A 349 -9.60 -9.51 -11.35
CA PRO A 349 -9.89 -10.44 -12.45
C PRO A 349 -9.15 -11.78 -12.37
N TRP A 350 -8.00 -11.80 -11.73
CA TRP A 350 -7.17 -12.99 -11.50
C TRP A 350 -7.37 -13.65 -10.13
N TYR A 351 -8.38 -13.26 -9.37
CA TYR A 351 -8.72 -13.89 -8.11
C TYR A 351 -9.32 -15.28 -8.31
N GLU A 352 -8.87 -16.26 -7.51
CA GLU A 352 -9.42 -17.62 -7.48
C GLU A 352 -10.54 -17.73 -6.45
N LEU A 353 -11.77 -17.80 -6.92
CA LEU A 353 -12.97 -17.90 -6.05
C LEU A 353 -12.91 -19.10 -5.10
N GLY A 354 -12.24 -20.17 -5.51
CA GLY A 354 -12.02 -21.33 -4.65
C GLY A 354 -11.11 -21.05 -3.44
N ALA A 355 -10.50 -19.87 -3.32
CA ALA A 355 -9.72 -19.48 -2.14
C ALA A 355 -10.56 -19.21 -0.88
N GLU A 356 -11.86 -19.00 -1.04
CA GLU A 356 -12.78 -18.75 0.08
C GLU A 356 -12.90 -19.96 0.99
N VAL A 357 -12.85 -19.71 2.30
CA VAL A 357 -13.04 -20.74 3.33
C VAL A 357 -14.22 -20.37 4.22
N GLN A 358 -14.92 -21.39 4.70
CA GLN A 358 -15.96 -21.20 5.70
C GLN A 358 -15.35 -21.22 7.10
N TYR A 359 -15.85 -20.39 8.00
CA TYR A 359 -15.52 -20.48 9.41
C TYR A 359 -15.97 -21.81 9.99
N ASP A 360 -15.03 -22.62 10.47
CA ASP A 360 -15.26 -23.95 11.03
C ASP A 360 -14.31 -24.20 12.22
N PRO A 361 -14.67 -23.73 13.42
CA PRO A 361 -13.83 -23.92 14.60
C PRO A 361 -13.75 -25.39 15.06
N GLU A 362 -14.78 -26.21 14.76
CA GLU A 362 -14.75 -27.64 15.08
C GLU A 362 -13.78 -28.38 14.12
N GLY A 363 -13.83 -28.09 12.83
CA GLY A 363 -12.88 -28.58 11.85
C GLY A 363 -11.45 -28.13 12.14
N ALA A 364 -11.27 -26.86 12.55
CA ALA A 364 -9.99 -26.34 12.99
C ALA A 364 -9.40 -27.13 14.18
N ALA A 365 -10.23 -27.41 15.19
CA ALA A 365 -9.82 -28.22 16.34
C ALA A 365 -9.44 -29.66 15.92
N ALA A 366 -10.19 -30.25 14.98
CA ALA A 366 -9.89 -31.59 14.46
C ALA A 366 -8.55 -31.63 13.68
N LEU A 367 -8.26 -30.61 12.87
CA LEU A 367 -6.97 -30.51 12.18
C LEU A 367 -5.78 -30.37 13.15
N LEU A 368 -5.96 -29.62 14.24
CA LEU A 368 -4.94 -29.52 15.30
C LEU A 368 -4.73 -30.85 16.01
N ASP A 369 -5.81 -31.62 16.28
CA ASP A 369 -5.72 -32.97 16.84
C ASP A 369 -5.01 -33.94 15.88
N GLU A 370 -5.32 -33.88 14.58
CA GLU A 370 -4.65 -34.67 13.54
C GLU A 370 -3.15 -34.35 13.45
N ALA A 371 -2.80 -33.05 13.57
CA ALA A 371 -1.40 -32.60 13.64
C ALA A 371 -0.70 -33.02 14.94
N GLY A 372 -1.40 -33.66 15.88
CA GLY A 372 -0.87 -34.13 17.17
C GLY A 372 -0.85 -33.09 18.29
N TRP A 373 -1.49 -31.95 18.11
CA TRP A 373 -1.63 -30.91 19.11
C TRP A 373 -2.88 -31.17 19.97
N THR A 374 -2.70 -31.73 21.16
CA THR A 374 -3.79 -32.11 22.07
C THR A 374 -4.02 -31.09 23.17
N ALA A 375 -5.26 -30.88 23.59
CA ALA A 375 -5.61 -29.92 24.63
C ALA A 375 -4.99 -30.28 25.99
N GLY A 376 -4.26 -29.33 26.58
CA GLY A 376 -3.73 -29.43 27.92
C GLY A 376 -4.77 -29.13 29.02
N ALA A 377 -4.40 -29.29 30.27
CA ALA A 377 -5.28 -29.05 31.43
C ALA A 377 -5.69 -27.57 31.59
N ASP A 378 -4.91 -26.64 31.04
CA ASP A 378 -5.16 -25.21 31.03
C ASP A 378 -5.88 -24.73 29.74
N GLY A 379 -6.29 -25.68 28.90
CA GLY A 379 -6.96 -25.40 27.63
C GLY A 379 -5.99 -25.13 26.45
N ILE A 380 -4.71 -24.92 26.71
CA ILE A 380 -3.72 -24.72 25.63
C ILE A 380 -3.21 -26.07 25.13
N ARG A 381 -3.12 -26.19 23.81
CA ARG A 381 -2.66 -27.41 23.14
C ARG A 381 -1.16 -27.62 23.30
N THR A 382 -0.76 -28.88 23.34
CA THR A 382 0.65 -29.30 23.45
C THR A 382 0.94 -30.48 22.53
N LYS A 383 2.17 -30.54 22.01
CA LYS A 383 2.71 -31.65 21.22
C LYS A 383 4.15 -31.89 21.64
N ASP A 384 4.52 -33.11 22.03
CA ASP A 384 5.88 -33.50 22.44
C ASP A 384 6.51 -32.61 23.52
N GLY A 385 5.68 -32.06 24.41
CA GLY A 385 6.09 -31.14 25.50
C GLY A 385 6.20 -29.66 25.07
N GLN A 386 5.98 -29.35 23.81
CA GLN A 386 5.89 -27.97 23.31
C GLN A 386 4.47 -27.45 23.48
N ARG A 387 4.31 -26.16 23.75
CA ARG A 387 3.00 -25.48 23.77
C ARG A 387 2.71 -24.89 22.41
N ALA A 388 1.43 -24.86 22.02
CA ALA A 388 0.96 -24.10 20.88
C ALA A 388 0.98 -22.61 21.24
N GLU A 389 2.07 -21.94 20.90
CA GLU A 389 2.29 -20.51 21.20
C GLU A 389 2.64 -19.73 19.94
N LEU A 390 2.09 -18.51 19.83
CA LEU A 390 2.44 -17.54 18.77
C LEU A 390 2.60 -16.15 19.37
N THR A 391 3.45 -15.34 18.76
CA THR A 391 3.51 -13.89 19.00
C THR A 391 3.14 -13.17 17.71
N PHE A 392 2.01 -12.47 17.70
CA PHE A 392 1.60 -11.65 16.57
C PHE A 392 2.22 -10.27 16.71
N LEU A 393 3.06 -9.95 15.74
CA LEU A 393 3.66 -8.63 15.60
C LEU A 393 2.70 -7.71 14.84
N TYR A 394 2.69 -6.44 15.20
CA TYR A 394 2.01 -5.39 14.44
C TYR A 394 2.80 -4.08 14.54
N PRO A 395 2.72 -3.18 13.53
CA PRO A 395 3.32 -1.85 13.63
C PRO A 395 2.68 -1.06 14.76
N ALA A 396 3.49 -0.60 15.71
CA ALA A 396 3.00 0.02 16.96
C ALA A 396 2.19 1.32 16.74
N SER A 397 2.33 1.96 15.59
CA SER A 397 1.60 3.17 15.20
C SER A 397 0.26 2.90 14.51
N ASP A 398 -0.12 1.63 14.29
CA ASP A 398 -1.32 1.26 13.53
C ASP A 398 -2.38 0.64 14.46
N SER A 399 -3.41 1.42 14.78
CA SER A 399 -4.49 1.02 15.69
C SER A 399 -5.37 -0.09 15.10
N VAL A 400 -5.58 -0.10 13.78
CA VAL A 400 -6.39 -1.13 13.11
C VAL A 400 -5.66 -2.47 13.14
N ARG A 401 -4.36 -2.49 12.78
CA ARG A 401 -3.55 -3.71 12.87
C ARG A 401 -3.43 -4.21 14.31
N GLN A 402 -3.34 -3.31 15.29
CA GLN A 402 -3.36 -3.68 16.71
C GLN A 402 -4.67 -4.39 17.08
N ALA A 403 -5.81 -3.83 16.69
CA ALA A 403 -7.12 -4.40 17.00
C ALA A 403 -7.34 -5.76 16.31
N LEU A 404 -6.96 -5.88 15.01
CA LEU A 404 -7.00 -7.14 14.28
C LEU A 404 -6.09 -8.22 14.89
N ALA A 405 -4.89 -7.85 15.35
CA ALA A 405 -3.99 -8.77 16.05
C ALA A 405 -4.60 -9.25 17.38
N ALA A 406 -5.22 -8.35 18.15
CA ALA A 406 -5.87 -8.69 19.42
C ALA A 406 -7.06 -9.61 19.22
N ASP A 407 -7.93 -9.32 18.24
CA ASP A 407 -9.09 -10.15 17.91
C ASP A 407 -8.64 -11.53 17.42
N SER A 408 -7.67 -11.61 16.50
CA SER A 408 -7.08 -12.87 16.05
C SER A 408 -6.53 -13.70 17.23
N ALA A 409 -5.83 -13.05 18.16
CA ALA A 409 -5.29 -13.72 19.35
C ALA A 409 -6.41 -14.31 20.24
N ASP A 410 -7.51 -13.59 20.43
CA ASP A 410 -8.64 -14.05 21.22
C ASP A 410 -9.38 -15.22 20.54
N GLN A 411 -9.54 -15.18 19.23
CA GLN A 411 -10.14 -16.27 18.45
C GLN A 411 -9.24 -17.53 18.49
N LEU A 412 -7.94 -17.40 18.29
CA LEU A 412 -7.00 -18.52 18.34
C LEU A 412 -6.88 -19.11 19.74
N ARG A 413 -7.04 -18.31 20.80
CA ARG A 413 -7.09 -18.84 22.18
C ARG A 413 -8.28 -19.76 22.38
N LYS A 414 -9.42 -19.51 21.74
CA LYS A 414 -10.60 -20.41 21.76
C LYS A 414 -10.25 -21.78 21.14
N LEU A 415 -9.30 -21.85 20.20
CA LEU A 415 -8.78 -23.08 19.62
C LEU A 415 -7.67 -23.77 20.45
N GLY A 416 -7.26 -23.15 21.55
CA GLY A 416 -6.19 -23.65 22.41
C GLY A 416 -4.78 -23.25 21.97
N ILE A 417 -4.64 -22.17 21.23
CA ILE A 417 -3.37 -21.57 20.83
C ILE A 417 -3.10 -20.34 21.72
N ASP A 418 -2.01 -20.36 22.49
CA ASP A 418 -1.63 -19.25 23.36
C ASP A 418 -0.96 -18.15 22.52
N THR A 419 -1.75 -17.14 22.17
CA THR A 419 -1.30 -16.08 21.26
C THR A 419 -1.09 -14.77 22.04
N LYS A 420 0.08 -14.18 21.87
CA LYS A 420 0.46 -12.86 22.39
C LYS A 420 0.50 -11.86 21.23
N THR A 421 0.27 -10.59 21.54
CA THR A 421 0.40 -9.50 20.58
C THR A 421 1.50 -8.55 21.00
N GLU A 422 2.31 -8.06 20.06
CA GLU A 422 3.43 -7.15 20.33
C GLU A 422 3.51 -6.06 19.26
N GLY A 423 3.39 -4.80 19.71
CA GLY A 423 3.61 -3.64 18.84
C GLY A 423 5.10 -3.37 18.69
N VAL A 424 5.59 -3.29 17.46
CA VAL A 424 7.00 -3.11 17.13
C VAL A 424 7.19 -1.99 16.09
N ASP A 425 8.41 -1.46 15.98
CA ASP A 425 8.80 -0.63 14.85
C ASP A 425 9.04 -1.48 13.59
N TRP A 426 9.09 -0.83 12.42
CA TRP A 426 9.22 -1.50 11.14
C TRP A 426 10.52 -2.31 10.99
N ASP A 427 11.66 -1.82 11.49
CA ASP A 427 12.95 -2.53 11.40
C ASP A 427 12.89 -3.85 12.19
N THR A 428 12.28 -3.81 13.37
CA THR A 428 12.01 -4.99 14.20
C THR A 428 11.00 -5.92 13.52
N ALA A 429 9.93 -5.38 12.95
CA ALA A 429 8.92 -6.14 12.22
C ALA A 429 9.56 -6.93 11.06
N TYR A 430 10.32 -6.28 10.18
CA TYR A 430 11.01 -6.92 9.05
C TYR A 430 11.96 -8.04 9.48
N THR A 431 12.68 -7.84 10.59
CA THR A 431 13.63 -8.83 11.09
C THR A 431 12.92 -10.06 11.67
N ARG A 432 11.83 -9.87 12.44
CA ARG A 432 11.14 -10.95 13.17
C ARG A 432 10.09 -11.67 12.33
N ALA A 433 9.55 -11.06 11.28
CA ALA A 433 8.51 -11.66 10.45
C ALA A 433 8.92 -12.99 9.78
N GLN A 434 10.22 -13.27 9.66
CA GLN A 434 10.71 -14.53 9.11
C GLN A 434 10.56 -15.73 10.05
N SER A 435 10.23 -15.48 11.33
CA SER A 435 10.02 -16.53 12.35
C SER A 435 8.76 -16.33 13.19
N GLU A 436 8.13 -15.16 13.13
CA GLU A 436 6.92 -14.81 13.87
C GLU A 436 5.90 -14.19 12.92
N PRO A 437 4.59 -14.46 13.13
CA PRO A 437 3.54 -13.82 12.35
C PRO A 437 3.56 -12.29 12.51
N LEU A 438 3.55 -11.58 11.39
CA LEU A 438 3.43 -10.13 11.33
C LEU A 438 2.13 -9.75 10.64
N LEU A 439 1.31 -8.95 11.29
CA LEU A 439 0.13 -8.37 10.68
C LEU A 439 0.53 -7.28 9.69
N TRP A 440 0.23 -7.52 8.44
CA TRP A 440 0.56 -6.68 7.31
C TRP A 440 -0.65 -6.40 6.42
N GLY A 441 -0.44 -5.71 5.32
CA GLY A 441 -1.47 -5.45 4.32
C GLY A 441 -0.86 -5.07 2.98
N TRP A 442 -1.58 -5.41 1.94
CA TRP A 442 -1.26 -5.16 0.54
C TRP A 442 -2.50 -4.74 -0.22
N GLY A 443 -2.38 -4.55 -1.49
CA GLY A 443 -3.49 -4.35 -2.39
C GLY A 443 -3.13 -3.46 -3.56
N ALA A 444 -2.89 -4.03 -4.73
CA ALA A 444 -2.64 -3.29 -5.95
C ALA A 444 -3.41 -3.86 -7.15
N HIS A 445 -3.58 -3.04 -8.17
CA HIS A 445 -4.22 -3.44 -9.41
C HIS A 445 -3.24 -4.15 -10.35
N THR A 446 -2.48 -5.13 -9.81
CA THR A 446 -1.54 -5.91 -10.61
C THR A 446 -1.36 -7.32 -10.05
N PRO A 447 -1.32 -8.37 -10.91
CA PRO A 447 -1.01 -9.72 -10.45
C PRO A 447 0.40 -9.87 -9.88
N MET A 448 1.27 -8.89 -10.08
CA MET A 448 2.65 -8.93 -9.61
C MET A 448 2.76 -9.03 -8.09
N GLU A 449 1.74 -8.64 -7.34
CA GLU A 449 1.70 -8.85 -5.89
C GLU A 449 1.76 -10.32 -5.51
N LEU A 450 1.05 -11.20 -6.24
CA LEU A 450 1.15 -12.65 -6.03
C LEU A 450 2.60 -13.13 -6.23
N TYR A 451 3.25 -12.66 -7.29
CA TYR A 451 4.65 -13.00 -7.55
C TYR A 451 5.58 -12.51 -6.43
N ASN A 452 5.43 -11.26 -6.05
CA ASN A 452 6.30 -10.61 -5.05
C ASN A 452 6.18 -11.24 -3.66
N ILE A 453 4.99 -11.73 -3.28
CA ILE A 453 4.74 -12.31 -1.95
C ILE A 453 5.09 -13.80 -1.92
N TYR A 454 4.87 -14.55 -3.01
CA TYR A 454 4.86 -16.01 -2.96
C TYR A 454 5.89 -16.71 -3.83
N HIS A 455 6.43 -16.06 -4.88
CA HIS A 455 7.38 -16.72 -5.77
C HIS A 455 8.74 -16.91 -5.09
N THR A 456 9.28 -18.12 -5.13
CA THR A 456 10.55 -18.50 -4.48
C THR A 456 11.73 -17.59 -4.87
N MET A 457 11.74 -17.05 -6.09
CA MET A 457 12.79 -16.18 -6.61
C MET A 457 12.47 -14.69 -6.50
N ALA A 458 11.35 -14.31 -5.90
CA ALA A 458 11.05 -12.90 -5.66
C ALA A 458 12.12 -12.26 -4.75
N LYS A 459 12.62 -11.10 -5.15
CA LYS A 459 13.74 -10.41 -4.48
C LYS A 459 13.37 -8.97 -4.08
N THR A 460 12.09 -8.71 -3.97
CA THR A 460 11.58 -7.36 -3.71
C THR A 460 11.50 -7.00 -2.23
N GLY A 461 12.08 -7.80 -1.35
CA GLY A 461 11.96 -7.62 0.11
C GLY A 461 10.61 -8.08 0.69
N LEU A 462 9.60 -8.27 -0.14
CA LEU A 462 8.24 -8.63 0.27
C LEU A 462 8.07 -10.14 0.46
N ALA A 463 8.75 -10.96 -0.34
CA ALA A 463 8.77 -12.41 -0.19
C ALA A 463 9.61 -12.88 1.00
N GLU A 464 10.47 -12.02 1.53
CA GLU A 464 11.35 -12.36 2.64
C GLU A 464 10.63 -12.48 3.99
N TYR A 465 9.36 -12.06 4.08
CA TYR A 465 8.57 -12.14 5.34
C TYR A 465 8.06 -13.54 5.67
N SER A 466 8.04 -14.46 4.73
CA SER A 466 7.63 -15.84 4.98
C SER A 466 8.45 -16.75 4.11
N PRO A 467 9.43 -17.47 4.67
CA PRO A 467 10.17 -18.49 3.92
C PRO A 467 9.18 -19.51 3.34
N TYR A 468 8.95 -19.43 2.04
CA TYR A 468 8.03 -20.28 1.29
C TYR A 468 8.66 -20.66 -0.04
N ALA A 469 8.39 -21.86 -0.51
CA ALA A 469 8.80 -22.31 -1.83
C ALA A 469 7.89 -23.44 -2.31
N ASN A 470 7.30 -23.26 -3.50
CA ASN A 470 6.52 -24.30 -4.18
C ASN A 470 6.74 -24.21 -5.69
N GLN A 471 7.46 -25.17 -6.25
CA GLN A 471 7.81 -25.19 -7.67
C GLN A 471 6.60 -25.21 -8.62
N THR A 472 5.45 -25.74 -8.20
CA THR A 472 4.25 -25.75 -9.02
C THR A 472 3.62 -24.36 -9.05
N VAL A 473 3.57 -23.67 -7.92
CA VAL A 473 3.13 -22.28 -7.80
C VAL A 473 4.04 -21.37 -8.62
N ASP A 474 5.36 -21.46 -8.42
CA ASP A 474 6.36 -20.72 -9.20
C ASP A 474 6.15 -20.89 -10.70
N ARG A 475 5.97 -22.14 -11.15
CA ARG A 475 5.76 -22.45 -12.57
C ARG A 475 4.50 -21.79 -13.12
N TYR A 476 3.37 -21.80 -12.40
CA TYR A 476 2.15 -21.12 -12.85
C TYR A 476 2.35 -19.60 -12.96
N MET A 477 3.06 -18.99 -12.03
CA MET A 477 3.36 -17.56 -12.07
C MET A 477 4.32 -17.22 -13.22
N ASP A 478 5.33 -18.05 -13.48
CA ASP A 478 6.24 -17.87 -14.61
C ASP A 478 5.54 -18.06 -15.96
N GLU A 479 4.67 -19.09 -16.07
CA GLU A 479 3.84 -19.31 -17.25
C GLU A 479 2.85 -18.15 -17.47
N ALA A 480 2.26 -17.58 -16.40
CA ALA A 480 1.38 -16.43 -16.49
C ALA A 480 2.12 -15.19 -17.03
N LEU A 481 3.33 -14.92 -16.55
CA LEU A 481 4.17 -13.83 -17.06
C LEU A 481 4.59 -14.06 -18.52
N ALA A 482 4.74 -15.32 -18.93
CA ALA A 482 5.15 -15.69 -20.29
C ALA A 482 3.97 -15.74 -21.29
N GLU A 483 2.74 -15.65 -20.82
CA GLU A 483 1.56 -15.66 -21.70
C GLU A 483 1.52 -14.40 -22.58
N SER A 484 1.10 -14.53 -23.80
CA SER A 484 1.02 -13.41 -24.74
C SER A 484 -0.32 -12.65 -24.65
N ASP A 485 -1.35 -13.30 -24.16
CA ASP A 485 -2.68 -12.73 -23.92
C ASP A 485 -2.86 -12.45 -22.43
N LEU A 486 -3.17 -11.20 -22.11
CA LEU A 486 -3.31 -10.75 -20.72
C LEU A 486 -4.44 -11.48 -19.99
N GLU A 487 -5.60 -11.65 -20.61
CA GLU A 487 -6.76 -12.32 -19.98
C GLU A 487 -6.50 -13.82 -19.82
N ALA A 488 -5.82 -14.46 -20.78
CA ALA A 488 -5.40 -15.85 -20.63
C ALA A 488 -4.40 -16.05 -19.48
N SER A 489 -3.57 -15.06 -19.20
CA SER A 489 -2.65 -15.12 -18.06
C SER A 489 -3.37 -15.19 -16.72
N TYR A 490 -4.58 -14.63 -16.60
CA TYR A 490 -5.35 -14.66 -15.34
C TYR A 490 -5.68 -16.07 -14.88
N GLU A 491 -5.95 -16.98 -15.81
CA GLU A 491 -6.22 -18.39 -15.47
C GLU A 491 -5.00 -19.11 -14.86
N LEU A 492 -3.80 -18.69 -15.21
CA LEU A 492 -2.56 -19.20 -14.64
C LEU A 492 -2.30 -18.59 -13.25
N TRP A 493 -2.59 -17.29 -13.07
CA TRP A 493 -2.57 -16.65 -11.76
C TRP A 493 -3.58 -17.26 -10.77
N LYS A 494 -4.78 -17.65 -11.25
CA LYS A 494 -5.76 -18.39 -10.45
C LYS A 494 -5.23 -19.76 -10.04
N LYS A 495 -4.60 -20.51 -10.97
CA LYS A 495 -3.99 -21.82 -10.64
C LYS A 495 -2.85 -21.72 -9.65
N ALA A 496 -2.07 -20.63 -9.63
CA ALA A 496 -1.06 -20.41 -8.61
C ALA A 496 -1.69 -20.25 -7.22
N GLN A 497 -2.89 -19.68 -7.14
CA GLN A 497 -3.65 -19.59 -5.89
C GLN A 497 -4.23 -20.93 -5.48
N TRP A 498 -4.87 -21.65 -6.40
CA TRP A 498 -5.37 -23.01 -6.18
C TRP A 498 -5.66 -23.73 -7.50
N ASP A 499 -5.04 -24.88 -7.76
CA ASP A 499 -5.27 -25.69 -8.97
C ASP A 499 -6.17 -26.94 -8.71
N GLY A 500 -6.75 -27.06 -7.51
CA GLY A 500 -7.50 -28.24 -7.04
C GLY A 500 -6.64 -29.29 -6.35
N THR A 501 -5.31 -29.07 -6.25
CA THR A 501 -4.38 -30.01 -5.62
C THR A 501 -3.32 -29.27 -4.80
N THR A 502 -2.78 -28.19 -5.33
CA THR A 502 -1.77 -27.36 -4.68
C THR A 502 -2.02 -25.88 -4.96
N GLY A 503 -1.47 -25.01 -4.13
CA GLY A 503 -1.61 -23.56 -4.23
C GLY A 503 -1.25 -22.86 -2.94
N ILE A 504 -1.37 -21.54 -2.94
CA ILE A 504 -1.05 -20.70 -1.77
C ILE A 504 -2.23 -20.49 -0.83
N THR A 505 -3.46 -20.80 -1.28
CA THR A 505 -4.71 -20.54 -0.54
C THR A 505 -5.46 -21.84 -0.25
N GLN A 506 -6.66 -21.72 0.33
CA GLN A 506 -7.59 -22.83 0.61
C GLN A 506 -6.96 -24.00 1.39
N GLU A 507 -7.01 -25.18 0.77
CA GLU A 507 -6.41 -26.42 1.26
C GLU A 507 -4.94 -26.58 0.85
N GLY A 508 -4.34 -25.57 0.24
CA GLY A 508 -2.94 -25.52 -0.18
C GLY A 508 -1.96 -25.27 0.98
N ASP A 509 -0.91 -24.52 0.68
CA ASP A 509 0.20 -24.31 1.61
C ASP A 509 -0.05 -23.22 2.65
N ILE A 510 -0.89 -22.23 2.37
CA ILE A 510 -1.33 -21.15 3.25
C ILE A 510 -0.15 -20.48 4.00
N PRO A 511 0.85 -19.90 3.31
CA PRO A 511 1.93 -19.18 3.96
C PRO A 511 1.49 -17.80 4.48
N TRP A 512 0.31 -17.34 4.07
CA TRP A 512 -0.38 -16.14 4.55
C TRP A 512 -1.84 -16.46 4.84
N ILE A 513 -2.38 -15.83 5.88
CA ILE A 513 -3.81 -15.81 6.17
C ILE A 513 -4.29 -14.38 5.99
N TRP A 514 -5.19 -14.19 5.04
CA TRP A 514 -5.87 -12.92 4.82
C TRP A 514 -7.12 -12.88 5.68
N LEU A 515 -7.35 -11.74 6.30
CA LEU A 515 -8.40 -11.54 7.29
C LEU A 515 -9.54 -10.70 6.70
N VAL A 516 -9.24 -9.47 6.35
CA VAL A 516 -10.22 -8.49 5.89
C VAL A 516 -9.66 -7.60 4.79
N ASN A 517 -10.51 -7.14 3.88
CA ASN A 517 -10.29 -5.94 3.09
C ASN A 517 -10.98 -4.79 3.83
N ILE A 518 -10.25 -3.73 4.15
CA ILE A 518 -10.80 -2.58 4.87
C ILE A 518 -11.43 -1.61 3.89
N ASP A 519 -12.62 -1.12 4.17
CA ASP A 519 -13.20 -0.05 3.36
C ASP A 519 -12.46 1.27 3.63
N HIS A 520 -12.31 2.09 2.60
CA HIS A 520 -11.82 3.46 2.77
C HIS A 520 -12.99 4.38 3.06
N LEU A 521 -13.00 4.94 4.28
CA LEU A 521 -14.07 5.77 4.79
C LEU A 521 -13.72 7.25 4.69
N TYR A 522 -14.70 8.06 4.30
CA TYR A 522 -14.52 9.50 4.19
C TYR A 522 -15.77 10.24 4.70
N TRP A 523 -15.55 11.24 5.56
CA TRP A 523 -16.57 12.26 5.80
C TRP A 523 -16.57 13.23 4.62
N SER A 524 -17.67 13.28 3.88
CA SER A 524 -17.87 14.14 2.71
C SER A 524 -18.90 15.20 3.01
N ARG A 525 -18.59 16.47 2.71
CA ARG A 525 -19.52 17.59 2.87
C ARG A 525 -20.72 17.41 1.96
N GLU A 526 -21.93 17.63 2.49
CA GLU A 526 -23.17 17.61 1.71
C GLU A 526 -23.07 18.54 0.49
N GLY A 527 -23.49 18.02 -0.66
CA GLY A 527 -23.43 18.72 -1.95
C GLY A 527 -22.13 18.52 -2.74
N LEU A 528 -21.09 17.91 -2.17
CA LEU A 528 -19.95 17.45 -2.95
C LEU A 528 -20.32 16.15 -3.67
N GLN A 529 -20.26 16.17 -5.00
CA GLN A 529 -20.50 15.01 -5.84
C GLN A 529 -19.16 14.36 -6.17
N VAL A 530 -18.79 13.31 -5.44
CA VAL A 530 -17.65 12.46 -5.73
C VAL A 530 -18.00 11.53 -6.89
N ALA A 531 -17.16 11.49 -7.93
CA ALA A 531 -17.37 10.61 -9.08
C ALA A 531 -17.22 9.14 -8.70
N ASP A 532 -17.80 8.23 -9.49
CA ASP A 532 -17.73 6.79 -9.28
C ASP A 532 -16.27 6.33 -9.13
N GLN A 533 -15.97 5.68 -8.02
CA GLN A 533 -14.64 5.19 -7.71
C GLN A 533 -14.45 3.77 -8.24
N LYS A 534 -13.26 3.46 -8.73
CA LYS A 534 -12.83 2.07 -8.90
C LYS A 534 -12.49 1.46 -7.54
N LEU A 535 -12.37 0.14 -7.48
CA LEU A 535 -11.86 -0.54 -6.30
C LEU A 535 -10.55 0.11 -5.82
N HIS A 536 -10.50 0.58 -4.58
CA HIS A 536 -9.32 1.28 -4.09
C HIS A 536 -8.17 0.30 -3.81
N PRO A 537 -6.94 0.55 -4.28
CA PRO A 537 -5.76 -0.17 -3.84
C PRO A 537 -5.29 0.34 -2.47
N HIS A 538 -4.31 -0.35 -1.89
CA HIS A 538 -3.54 0.13 -0.75
C HIS A 538 -2.69 1.34 -1.19
N GLY A 539 -3.13 2.54 -0.93
CA GLY A 539 -2.54 3.75 -1.52
C GLY A 539 -2.47 4.95 -0.57
N HIS A 540 -2.51 4.71 0.73
CA HIS A 540 -2.38 5.73 1.79
C HIS A 540 -3.24 7.00 1.55
N GLY A 541 -4.44 6.83 0.98
CA GLY A 541 -5.41 7.92 0.79
C GLY A 541 -5.44 8.55 -0.60
N TRP A 542 -4.42 8.40 -1.43
CA TRP A 542 -4.41 9.01 -2.79
C TRP A 542 -5.43 8.43 -3.75
N SER A 543 -5.91 7.21 -3.50
CA SER A 543 -6.90 6.54 -4.34
C SER A 543 -8.16 7.38 -4.56
N ILE A 544 -8.62 8.12 -3.55
CA ILE A 544 -9.85 8.90 -3.63
C ILE A 544 -9.77 10.01 -4.70
N VAL A 545 -8.59 10.61 -4.89
CA VAL A 545 -8.41 11.72 -5.84
C VAL A 545 -8.08 11.27 -7.26
N ASN A 546 -8.07 9.97 -7.57
CA ASN A 546 -7.79 9.45 -8.91
C ASN A 546 -8.68 10.09 -10.00
N ASN A 547 -9.91 10.48 -9.66
CA ASN A 547 -10.86 11.10 -10.57
C ASN A 547 -11.40 12.44 -10.05
N VAL A 548 -10.63 13.16 -9.25
CA VAL A 548 -11.02 14.46 -8.66
C VAL A 548 -11.35 15.51 -9.72
N ASP A 549 -10.80 15.36 -10.92
CA ASP A 549 -11.12 16.18 -12.09
C ASP A 549 -12.60 16.09 -12.51
N GLN A 550 -13.30 15.02 -12.17
CA GLN A 550 -14.70 14.76 -12.49
C GLN A 550 -15.67 15.17 -11.37
N TRP A 551 -15.16 15.50 -10.18
CA TRP A 551 -16.00 15.90 -9.05
C TRP A 551 -16.69 17.24 -9.31
N SER A 552 -17.80 17.49 -8.63
CA SER A 552 -18.54 18.74 -8.76
C SER A 552 -19.31 19.06 -7.48
N TRP A 553 -19.68 20.33 -7.34
CA TRP A 553 -20.61 20.78 -6.31
C TRP A 553 -22.02 20.97 -6.90
N GLU A 554 -23.05 20.61 -6.14
CA GLU A 554 -24.46 20.91 -6.45
C GLU A 554 -24.77 22.42 -6.50
#